data_46e056e5f990c87168f80ed54c6ce7ed
#
_entry.id   46e056e5f990c87168f80ed54c6ce7ed
#
_cell.length_a   1.000
_cell.length_b   1.000
_cell.length_c   1.000
_cell.angle_alpha   90.00
_cell.angle_beta   90.00
_cell.angle_gamma   90.00
#
_symmetry.space_group_name_H-M   'P 1'
#
loop_
_entity.id
_entity.type
_entity.pdbx_description
1 polymer ?
#
loop_
_entity_poly.entity_id
_entity_poly.type
_entity_poly.pdbx_seq_one_letter_code
_entity_poly.pdbx_strand_id
1 'polypeptide(L)'
;MSSLGRHLGEAARDIGMSRNFDRRTFRIPHSAFRIPMTFPANAYLLAFLGGALATAVSLPLWRAWCVRTGLVDDPGHRKIHDTPIPLAGGLAVLTGLLLPLLLGAVALQLNVLPVSAVEKISYGFEKRGLQLAAILVGALGMVLLGWLDDKHELRAGPKFVTQLGIALLVALAGVRIKLFPEIPLSPVLSCGVTVVWILTVVSAVNIMDNMNGLCSGLGAIGAAAFGAMAAMQGQYLVASLALLAAGTLAGFLPFNYPKASAFLGDSGSHLTGFLLAVLAILPHFYSAQNPRPLAVLAPLLVLAVPLGDMVCVMWIRWRAGKPVWEGDTNHLSHRLVRLGLGKPQAVAVICTLHTAFGALAVWLGGGR
;
A
#
# COMPACT_ATOMS: atom_id res chain seq x y z
N MET A 1 -76.30 10.33 18.18
CA MET A 1 -74.91 10.40 18.72
C MET A 1 -74.27 11.69 18.26
N SER A 2 -74.70 12.83 18.78
CA SER A 2 -74.22 14.14 18.34
C SER A 2 -74.56 15.24 19.39
N SER A 3 -74.04 15.20 20.56
CA SER A 3 -74.14 16.32 21.49
C SER A 3 -73.04 16.31 22.57
N LEU A 4 -72.28 15.28 22.73
CA LEU A 4 -71.23 15.15 23.75
C LEU A 4 -69.88 15.71 23.36
N GLY A 5 -69.64 15.93 22.03
CA GLY A 5 -68.35 16.42 21.50
C GLY A 5 -68.17 17.94 21.51
N ARG A 6 -69.24 18.72 21.79
CA ARG A 6 -69.15 20.19 21.74
C ARG A 6 -68.88 20.86 23.10
N HIS A 7 -69.23 20.22 24.21
CA HIS A 7 -69.04 20.78 25.56
C HIS A 7 -67.65 20.57 26.15
N LEU A 8 -66.81 19.71 25.55
CA LEU A 8 -65.41 19.55 26.00
C LEU A 8 -64.43 20.48 25.30
N GLY A 9 -64.88 21.18 24.25
CA GLY A 9 -64.05 22.16 23.50
C GLY A 9 -64.07 23.58 24.10
N GLU A 10 -65.05 23.92 24.88
CA GLU A 10 -65.23 25.28 25.48
C GLU A 10 -64.59 25.41 26.85
N ALA A 11 -64.50 24.35 27.63
CA ALA A 11 -63.88 24.36 28.96
C ALA A 11 -62.36 24.42 28.94
N ALA A 12 -61.72 24.24 27.78
CA ALA A 12 -60.26 24.28 27.62
C ALA A 12 -59.71 25.70 27.25
N ARG A 13 -60.58 26.69 27.05
CA ARG A 13 -60.18 28.04 26.67
C ARG A 13 -60.04 29.05 27.82
N ASP A 14 -60.55 28.72 29.01
CA ASP A 14 -60.56 29.63 30.14
C ASP A 14 -59.45 29.40 31.17
N ILE A 15 -58.56 28.45 30.96
CA ILE A 15 -57.35 28.32 31.78
C ILE A 15 -56.16 28.85 30.97
N GLY A 16 -55.88 30.12 31.10
CA GLY A 16 -54.75 30.82 30.46
C GLY A 16 -53.38 30.27 30.89
N MET A 17 -53.03 29.08 30.39
CA MET A 17 -51.69 28.51 30.47
C MET A 17 -51.17 28.34 29.07
N SER A 18 -50.69 29.45 28.45
CA SER A 18 -49.80 29.40 27.30
C SER A 18 -48.44 28.92 27.79
N ARG A 19 -48.27 27.61 27.97
CA ARG A 19 -46.94 27.00 27.98
C ARG A 19 -46.52 26.84 26.53
N ASN A 20 -45.83 27.85 26.01
CA ASN A 20 -44.95 27.73 24.87
C ASN A 20 -43.86 26.74 25.25
N PHE A 21 -44.13 25.46 25.03
CA PHE A 21 -43.08 24.45 24.95
C PHE A 21 -42.41 24.67 23.61
N ASP A 22 -41.45 25.60 23.61
CA ASP A 22 -40.47 25.77 22.52
C ASP A 22 -39.71 24.44 22.38
N ARG A 23 -40.22 23.55 21.53
CA ARG A 23 -39.45 22.41 21.05
C ARG A 23 -38.30 22.99 20.22
N ARG A 24 -37.31 23.53 20.85
CA ARG A 24 -36.00 23.64 20.30
C ARG A 24 -35.50 22.22 20.06
N THR A 25 -35.90 21.66 18.95
CA THR A 25 -35.20 20.51 18.36
C THR A 25 -33.75 20.92 18.38
N PHE A 26 -32.97 20.22 19.20
CA PHE A 26 -31.53 20.31 19.24
C PHE A 26 -31.06 19.79 17.86
N ARG A 27 -31.14 20.64 16.83
CA ARG A 27 -30.48 20.41 15.55
C ARG A 27 -29.01 20.60 15.85
N ILE A 28 -28.32 19.47 16.08
CA ILE A 28 -26.87 19.43 15.94
C ILE A 28 -26.59 20.05 14.57
N PRO A 29 -25.87 21.17 14.49
CA PRO A 29 -25.57 21.77 13.20
C PRO A 29 -24.71 20.75 12.44
N HIS A 30 -25.27 20.13 11.38
CA HIS A 30 -24.57 19.25 10.47
C HIS A 30 -23.37 19.92 9.77
N SER A 31 -23.10 21.18 10.08
CA SER A 31 -21.96 21.95 9.55
C SER A 31 -20.66 21.81 10.38
N ALA A 32 -20.73 21.27 11.61
CA ALA A 32 -19.56 21.27 12.51
C ALA A 32 -18.50 20.19 12.18
N PHE A 33 -18.78 19.25 11.27
CA PHE A 33 -17.84 18.19 10.85
C PHE A 33 -17.68 18.08 9.34
N ARG A 34 -17.97 19.12 8.58
CA ARG A 34 -17.59 19.14 7.17
C ARG A 34 -16.13 19.56 7.08
N ILE A 35 -15.22 18.61 7.01
CA ILE A 35 -13.90 18.85 6.41
C ILE A 35 -14.22 19.32 4.98
N PRO A 36 -13.90 20.57 4.61
CA PRO A 36 -14.32 21.13 3.32
C PRO A 36 -13.46 20.61 2.16
N MET A 37 -13.07 19.34 2.22
CA MET A 37 -12.31 18.70 1.16
C MET A 37 -13.25 18.04 0.18
N THR A 38 -13.18 18.51 -1.07
CA THR A 38 -13.94 17.95 -2.18
C THR A 38 -13.27 16.69 -2.73
N PHE A 39 -14.05 15.82 -3.37
CA PHE A 39 -13.48 14.72 -4.16
C PHE A 39 -12.55 15.31 -5.26
N PRO A 40 -11.35 14.71 -5.51
CA PRO A 40 -10.86 13.42 -5.01
C PRO A 40 -10.02 13.48 -3.73
N ALA A 41 -9.66 14.67 -3.24
CA ALA A 41 -8.71 14.83 -2.13
C ALA A 41 -9.15 14.14 -0.83
N ASN A 42 -10.47 14.18 -0.52
CA ASN A 42 -11.02 13.48 0.64
C ASN A 42 -10.87 11.95 0.54
N ALA A 43 -11.08 11.37 -0.66
CA ALA A 43 -10.91 9.94 -0.89
C ALA A 43 -9.45 9.52 -0.72
N TYR A 44 -8.51 10.33 -1.20
CA TYR A 44 -7.07 10.10 -1.05
C TYR A 44 -6.62 10.14 0.40
N LEU A 45 -7.07 11.15 1.13
CA LEU A 45 -6.76 11.28 2.55
C LEU A 45 -7.36 10.13 3.37
N LEU A 46 -8.63 9.77 3.10
CA LEU A 46 -9.29 8.65 3.77
C LEU A 46 -8.58 7.33 3.47
N ALA A 47 -8.13 7.10 2.24
CA ALA A 47 -7.37 5.91 1.89
C ALA A 47 -6.05 5.84 2.66
N PHE A 48 -5.27 6.93 2.65
CA PHE A 48 -3.99 7.00 3.36
C PHE A 48 -4.16 6.84 4.87
N LEU A 49 -5.02 7.66 5.49
CA LEU A 49 -5.24 7.62 6.95
C LEU A 49 -5.92 6.32 7.38
N GLY A 50 -6.87 5.82 6.59
CA GLY A 50 -7.53 4.54 6.86
C GLY A 50 -6.54 3.39 6.88
N GLY A 51 -5.63 3.33 5.89
CA GLY A 51 -4.55 2.35 5.87
C GLY A 51 -3.60 2.48 7.06
N ALA A 52 -3.16 3.71 7.36
CA ALA A 52 -2.25 3.97 8.46
C ALA A 52 -2.85 3.58 9.82
N LEU A 53 -4.07 4.01 10.09
CA LEU A 53 -4.79 3.71 11.34
C LEU A 53 -5.09 2.22 11.47
N ALA A 54 -5.59 1.57 10.40
CA ALA A 54 -5.91 0.14 10.45
C ALA A 54 -4.65 -0.70 10.71
N THR A 55 -3.51 -0.36 10.10
CA THR A 55 -2.22 -1.00 10.39
C THR A 55 -1.78 -0.76 11.83
N ALA A 56 -1.76 0.50 12.27
CA ALA A 56 -1.29 0.86 13.61
C ALA A 56 -2.14 0.22 14.73
N VAL A 57 -3.47 0.18 14.54
CA VAL A 57 -4.39 -0.41 15.53
C VAL A 57 -4.34 -1.93 15.53
N SER A 58 -4.18 -2.57 14.38
CA SER A 58 -4.12 -4.04 14.28
C SER A 58 -2.77 -4.61 14.72
N LEU A 59 -1.68 -3.84 14.62
CA LEU A 59 -0.34 -4.34 14.92
C LEU A 59 -0.16 -4.90 16.35
N PRO A 60 -0.66 -4.27 17.42
CA PRO A 60 -0.57 -4.84 18.77
C PRO A 60 -1.22 -6.22 18.88
N LEU A 61 -2.34 -6.44 18.19
CA LEU A 61 -3.02 -7.73 18.15
C LEU A 61 -2.17 -8.78 17.42
N TRP A 62 -1.62 -8.44 16.26
CA TRP A 62 -0.74 -9.32 15.52
C TRP A 62 0.57 -9.61 16.28
N ARG A 63 1.14 -8.64 16.98
CA ARG A 63 2.31 -8.86 17.85
C ARG A 63 2.01 -9.90 18.94
N ALA A 64 0.88 -9.75 19.64
CA ALA A 64 0.47 -10.70 20.68
C ALA A 64 0.26 -12.11 20.10
N TRP A 65 -0.33 -12.20 18.90
CA TRP A 65 -0.52 -13.47 18.20
C TRP A 65 0.82 -14.10 17.79
N CYS A 66 1.72 -13.33 17.18
CA CYS A 66 3.04 -13.81 16.77
C CYS A 66 3.86 -14.34 17.97
N VAL A 67 3.85 -13.63 19.10
CA VAL A 67 4.51 -14.10 20.33
C VAL A 67 3.91 -15.42 20.83
N ARG A 68 2.56 -15.55 20.80
CA ARG A 68 1.88 -16.78 21.23
C ARG A 68 2.16 -17.98 20.33
N THR A 69 2.36 -17.75 19.04
CA THR A 69 2.56 -18.79 18.03
C THR A 69 4.04 -19.07 17.73
N GLY A 70 4.95 -18.35 18.39
CA GLY A 70 6.39 -18.48 18.17
C GLY A 70 6.85 -17.92 16.81
N LEU A 71 6.05 -17.04 16.15
CA LEU A 71 6.45 -16.35 14.94
C LEU A 71 7.26 -15.10 15.29
N VAL A 72 8.48 -15.33 15.76
CA VAL A 72 9.39 -14.30 16.24
C VAL A 72 10.77 -14.48 15.61
N ASP A 73 11.48 -13.38 15.43
CA ASP A 73 12.90 -13.42 15.09
C ASP A 73 13.71 -13.53 16.37
N ASP A 74 14.30 -14.69 16.60
CA ASP A 74 15.08 -14.97 17.81
C ASP A 74 16.48 -14.34 17.74
N PRO A 75 17.02 -13.87 18.89
CA PRO A 75 18.40 -13.43 18.97
C PRO A 75 19.36 -14.52 18.52
N GLY A 76 20.35 -14.20 17.70
CA GLY A 76 21.36 -15.13 17.20
C GLY A 76 22.73 -14.46 17.06
N HIS A 77 23.79 -15.25 16.91
CA HIS A 77 25.17 -14.75 16.81
C HIS A 77 25.42 -13.68 15.74
N ARG A 78 24.51 -13.53 14.77
CA ARG A 78 24.57 -12.52 13.70
C ARG A 78 23.53 -11.40 13.87
N LYS A 79 22.65 -11.48 14.89
CA LYS A 79 21.50 -10.57 15.07
C LYS A 79 21.80 -9.57 16.19
N ILE A 80 21.24 -8.38 16.08
CA ILE A 80 21.64 -7.20 16.88
C ILE A 80 20.62 -6.86 17.97
N HIS A 81 19.63 -7.73 18.18
CA HIS A 81 18.64 -7.56 19.23
C HIS A 81 18.79 -8.64 20.31
N ASP A 82 18.59 -8.23 21.56
CA ASP A 82 18.76 -9.08 22.74
C ASP A 82 17.47 -9.81 23.16
N THR A 83 16.35 -9.47 22.52
CA THR A 83 15.01 -10.03 22.81
C THR A 83 14.34 -10.47 21.53
N PRO A 84 13.53 -11.57 21.53
CA PRO A 84 12.75 -11.99 20.38
C PRO A 84 11.83 -10.88 19.89
N ILE A 85 11.85 -10.57 18.60
CA ILE A 85 11.02 -9.53 17.98
C ILE A 85 9.97 -10.19 17.08
N PRO A 86 8.66 -9.92 17.28
CA PRO A 86 7.60 -10.54 16.50
C PRO A 86 7.59 -10.09 15.03
N LEU A 87 7.41 -11.05 14.11
CA LEU A 87 7.30 -10.86 12.65
C LEU A 87 5.84 -10.52 12.28
N ALA A 88 5.34 -9.43 12.86
CA ALA A 88 3.93 -9.06 12.81
C ALA A 88 3.59 -8.03 11.71
N GLY A 89 4.62 -7.43 11.10
CA GLY A 89 4.43 -6.28 10.20
C GLY A 89 3.65 -6.62 8.95
N GLY A 90 3.98 -7.73 8.27
CA GLY A 90 3.28 -8.13 7.05
C GLY A 90 1.78 -8.38 7.27
N LEU A 91 1.40 -9.01 8.39
CA LEU A 91 0.00 -9.25 8.74
C LEU A 91 -0.74 -7.95 9.06
N ALA A 92 -0.08 -7.02 9.77
CA ALA A 92 -0.66 -5.72 10.08
C ALA A 92 -0.83 -4.85 8.82
N VAL A 93 0.16 -4.81 7.93
CA VAL A 93 0.10 -4.09 6.64
C VAL A 93 -1.00 -4.68 5.75
N LEU A 94 -1.14 -6.01 5.69
CA LEU A 94 -2.25 -6.65 4.97
C LEU A 94 -3.60 -6.26 5.56
N THR A 95 -3.74 -6.25 6.88
CA THR A 95 -4.97 -5.79 7.55
C THR A 95 -5.26 -4.33 7.22
N GLY A 96 -4.22 -3.48 7.23
CA GLY A 96 -4.30 -2.08 6.82
C GLY A 96 -4.75 -1.89 5.38
N LEU A 97 -4.40 -2.81 4.49
CA LEU A 97 -4.84 -2.80 3.09
C LEU A 97 -6.29 -3.28 2.96
N LEU A 98 -6.64 -4.41 3.57
CA LEU A 98 -7.94 -5.08 3.35
C LEU A 98 -9.09 -4.40 4.10
N LEU A 99 -8.89 -3.97 5.34
CA LEU A 99 -9.96 -3.41 6.16
C LEU A 99 -10.56 -2.13 5.57
N PRO A 100 -9.77 -1.11 5.15
CA PRO A 100 -10.34 0.07 4.50
C PRO A 100 -10.99 -0.24 3.15
N LEU A 101 -10.47 -1.20 2.37
CA LEU A 101 -11.09 -1.64 1.12
C LEU A 101 -12.46 -2.27 1.38
N LEU A 102 -12.58 -3.13 2.39
CA LEU A 102 -13.84 -3.74 2.79
C LEU A 102 -14.84 -2.69 3.28
N LEU A 103 -14.41 -1.78 4.16
CA LEU A 103 -15.26 -0.69 4.64
C LEU A 103 -15.71 0.23 3.51
N GLY A 104 -14.82 0.53 2.56
CA GLY A 104 -15.15 1.30 1.36
C GLY A 104 -16.17 0.59 0.48
N ALA A 105 -16.05 -0.71 0.27
CA ALA A 105 -17.02 -1.51 -0.48
C ALA A 105 -18.40 -1.53 0.21
N VAL A 106 -18.43 -1.68 1.53
CA VAL A 106 -19.68 -1.60 2.32
C VAL A 106 -20.30 -0.20 2.24
N ALA A 107 -19.49 0.86 2.34
CA ALA A 107 -19.98 2.25 2.23
C ALA A 107 -20.57 2.55 0.83
N LEU A 108 -20.01 1.96 -0.22
CA LEU A 108 -20.56 2.02 -1.58
C LEU A 108 -21.93 1.34 -1.67
N GLN A 109 -22.07 0.12 -1.09
CA GLN A 109 -23.33 -0.62 -1.10
C GLN A 109 -24.43 0.08 -0.28
N LEU A 110 -24.07 0.71 0.84
CA LEU A 110 -25.00 1.44 1.70
C LEU A 110 -25.33 2.86 1.19
N ASN A 111 -24.81 3.27 0.04
CA ASN A 111 -25.01 4.59 -0.57
C ASN A 111 -24.68 5.77 0.39
N VAL A 112 -23.69 5.58 1.28
CA VAL A 112 -23.27 6.62 2.25
C VAL A 112 -22.37 7.67 1.59
N LEU A 113 -21.79 7.34 0.43
CA LEU A 113 -20.87 8.22 -0.29
C LEU A 113 -21.64 9.15 -1.25
N PRO A 114 -21.09 10.36 -1.54
CA PRO A 114 -21.66 11.26 -2.52
C PRO A 114 -21.75 10.60 -3.92
N VAL A 115 -22.86 10.81 -4.64
CA VAL A 115 -23.11 10.21 -5.96
C VAL A 115 -21.95 10.43 -6.93
N SER A 116 -21.37 11.64 -6.97
CA SER A 116 -20.23 11.97 -7.83
C SER A 116 -18.94 11.17 -7.52
N ALA A 117 -18.76 10.74 -6.28
CA ALA A 117 -17.63 9.87 -5.88
C ALA A 117 -17.93 8.41 -6.28
N VAL A 118 -19.18 7.96 -6.05
CA VAL A 118 -19.64 6.61 -6.41
C VAL A 118 -19.44 6.35 -7.88
N GLU A 119 -19.95 7.24 -8.77
CA GLU A 119 -19.84 7.08 -10.23
C GLU A 119 -18.39 6.91 -10.70
N LYS A 120 -17.48 7.77 -10.21
CA LYS A 120 -16.06 7.74 -10.62
C LYS A 120 -15.30 6.53 -10.12
N ILE A 121 -15.61 6.07 -8.91
CA ILE A 121 -14.99 4.89 -8.31
C ILE A 121 -15.57 3.61 -8.95
N SER A 122 -16.89 3.52 -9.11
CA SER A 122 -17.57 2.38 -9.72
C SER A 122 -17.10 2.13 -11.15
N TYR A 123 -16.93 3.19 -11.95
CA TYR A 123 -16.36 3.08 -13.30
C TYR A 123 -14.97 2.41 -13.29
N GLY A 124 -14.14 2.73 -12.29
CA GLY A 124 -12.84 2.09 -12.14
C GLY A 124 -12.94 0.60 -11.77
N PHE A 125 -13.90 0.25 -10.90
CA PHE A 125 -14.17 -1.13 -10.50
C PHE A 125 -14.72 -1.97 -11.66
N GLU A 126 -15.67 -1.45 -12.44
CA GLU A 126 -16.24 -2.14 -13.61
C GLU A 126 -15.16 -2.46 -14.64
N LYS A 127 -14.27 -1.51 -14.93
CA LYS A 127 -13.20 -1.70 -15.91
C LYS A 127 -12.05 -2.59 -15.43
N ARG A 128 -11.78 -2.62 -14.12
CA ARG A 128 -10.59 -3.27 -13.56
C ARG A 128 -10.90 -4.34 -12.52
N GLY A 129 -12.16 -4.78 -12.39
CA GLY A 129 -12.58 -5.72 -11.36
C GLY A 129 -11.76 -7.02 -11.33
N LEU A 130 -11.54 -7.66 -12.47
CA LEU A 130 -10.72 -8.86 -12.58
C LEU A 130 -9.26 -8.59 -12.19
N GLN A 131 -8.70 -7.45 -12.62
CA GLN A 131 -7.34 -7.05 -12.26
C GLN A 131 -7.20 -6.84 -10.76
N LEU A 132 -8.16 -6.13 -10.15
CA LEU A 132 -8.19 -5.88 -8.71
C LEU A 132 -8.32 -7.18 -7.91
N ALA A 133 -9.21 -8.09 -8.33
CA ALA A 133 -9.34 -9.41 -7.70
C ALA A 133 -8.03 -10.19 -7.77
N ALA A 134 -7.38 -10.22 -8.93
CA ALA A 134 -6.08 -10.89 -9.09
C ALA A 134 -4.97 -10.24 -8.25
N ILE A 135 -4.96 -8.91 -8.12
CA ILE A 135 -4.03 -8.19 -7.25
C ILE A 135 -4.26 -8.54 -5.78
N LEU A 136 -5.52 -8.60 -5.33
CA LEU A 136 -5.84 -8.98 -3.95
C LEU A 136 -5.45 -10.43 -3.65
N VAL A 137 -5.76 -11.35 -4.56
CA VAL A 137 -5.34 -12.76 -4.43
C VAL A 137 -3.80 -12.87 -4.45
N GLY A 138 -3.14 -12.11 -5.31
CA GLY A 138 -1.68 -12.04 -5.35
C GLY A 138 -1.07 -11.49 -4.06
N ALA A 139 -1.64 -10.42 -3.50
CA ALA A 139 -1.22 -9.83 -2.22
C ALA A 139 -1.37 -10.84 -1.06
N LEU A 140 -2.52 -11.53 -0.98
CA LEU A 140 -2.73 -12.61 -0.02
C LEU A 140 -1.72 -13.75 -0.21
N GLY A 141 -1.48 -14.15 -1.46
CA GLY A 141 -0.51 -15.19 -1.80
C GLY A 141 0.92 -14.81 -1.41
N MET A 142 1.34 -13.56 -1.63
CA MET A 142 2.65 -13.06 -1.22
C MET A 142 2.82 -13.02 0.30
N VAL A 143 1.79 -12.60 1.04
CA VAL A 143 1.81 -12.62 2.51
C VAL A 143 1.86 -14.06 3.02
N LEU A 144 1.06 -14.97 2.46
CA LEU A 144 1.07 -16.37 2.86
C LEU A 144 2.44 -17.03 2.57
N LEU A 145 3.01 -16.77 1.40
CA LEU A 145 4.34 -17.25 1.05
C LEU A 145 5.40 -16.76 2.04
N GLY A 146 5.43 -15.44 2.29
CA GLY A 146 6.38 -14.84 3.22
C GLY A 146 6.16 -15.31 4.66
N TRP A 147 4.92 -15.50 5.09
CA TRP A 147 4.60 -16.06 6.40
C TRP A 147 5.10 -17.52 6.55
N LEU A 148 4.95 -18.33 5.50
CA LEU A 148 5.51 -19.70 5.47
C LEU A 148 7.04 -19.66 5.50
N ASP A 149 7.66 -18.71 4.83
CA ASP A 149 9.10 -18.50 4.82
C ASP A 149 9.61 -18.04 6.18
N ASP A 150 8.97 -17.05 6.77
CA ASP A 150 9.26 -16.56 8.13
C ASP A 150 9.19 -17.69 9.18
N LYS A 151 8.33 -18.69 8.96
CA LYS A 151 8.12 -19.80 9.91
C LYS A 151 9.00 -21.02 9.65
N HIS A 152 9.31 -21.33 8.39
CA HIS A 152 9.90 -22.61 7.99
C HIS A 152 11.20 -22.48 7.20
N GLU A 153 11.71 -21.26 6.97
CA GLU A 153 12.92 -20.99 6.17
C GLU A 153 12.90 -21.78 4.85
N LEU A 154 11.97 -21.41 3.96
CA LEU A 154 11.74 -22.13 2.71
C LEU A 154 12.98 -22.12 1.81
N ARG A 155 13.21 -23.23 1.12
CA ARG A 155 14.24 -23.29 0.07
C ARG A 155 13.89 -22.32 -1.07
N ALA A 156 14.92 -21.79 -1.74
CA ALA A 156 14.75 -20.81 -2.82
C ALA A 156 13.86 -21.27 -3.98
N GLY A 157 13.89 -22.59 -4.31
CA GLY A 157 13.11 -23.16 -5.42
C GLY A 157 11.58 -23.02 -5.22
N PRO A 158 10.98 -23.60 -4.16
CA PRO A 158 9.56 -23.45 -3.87
C PRO A 158 9.11 -21.98 -3.75
N LYS A 159 9.93 -21.13 -3.10
CA LYS A 159 9.68 -19.68 -2.99
C LYS A 159 9.56 -19.04 -4.37
N PHE A 160 10.54 -19.30 -5.25
CA PHE A 160 10.55 -18.77 -6.62
C PHE A 160 9.36 -19.27 -7.45
N VAL A 161 9.04 -20.57 -7.40
CA VAL A 161 7.91 -21.14 -8.15
C VAL A 161 6.57 -20.54 -7.71
N THR A 162 6.38 -20.31 -6.42
CA THR A 162 5.16 -19.68 -5.89
C THR A 162 5.06 -18.21 -6.33
N GLN A 163 6.15 -17.44 -6.24
CA GLN A 163 6.19 -16.07 -6.74
C GLN A 163 5.92 -16.01 -8.26
N LEU A 164 6.49 -16.92 -9.03
CA LEU A 164 6.25 -17.05 -10.46
C LEU A 164 4.77 -17.30 -10.76
N GLY A 165 4.14 -18.24 -10.04
CA GLY A 165 2.70 -18.52 -10.18
C GLY A 165 1.82 -17.32 -9.89
N ILE A 166 2.12 -16.56 -8.82
CA ILE A 166 1.40 -15.33 -8.47
C ILE A 166 1.60 -14.25 -9.54
N ALA A 167 2.82 -14.04 -10.00
CA ALA A 167 3.12 -13.06 -11.05
C ALA A 167 2.41 -13.40 -12.37
N LEU A 168 2.36 -14.69 -12.72
CA LEU A 168 1.67 -15.18 -13.91
C LEU A 168 0.14 -14.97 -13.80
N LEU A 169 -0.46 -15.29 -12.64
CA LEU A 169 -1.88 -15.06 -12.37
C LEU A 169 -2.26 -13.59 -12.60
N VAL A 170 -1.49 -12.67 -12.06
CA VAL A 170 -1.73 -11.21 -12.17
C VAL A 170 -1.53 -10.73 -13.62
N ALA A 171 -0.49 -11.23 -14.30
CA ALA A 171 -0.26 -10.91 -15.70
C ALA A 171 -1.38 -11.45 -16.61
N LEU A 172 -1.89 -12.67 -16.37
CA LEU A 172 -3.00 -13.26 -17.12
C LEU A 172 -4.32 -12.54 -16.87
N ALA A 173 -4.55 -11.99 -15.68
CA ALA A 173 -5.70 -11.14 -15.37
C ALA A 173 -5.66 -9.76 -16.06
N GLY A 174 -4.60 -9.45 -16.82
CA GLY A 174 -4.49 -8.24 -17.62
C GLY A 174 -3.73 -7.08 -16.97
N VAL A 175 -3.08 -7.30 -15.83
CA VAL A 175 -2.09 -6.35 -15.28
C VAL A 175 -0.77 -6.58 -16.02
N ARG A 176 -0.56 -5.83 -17.10
CA ARG A 176 0.56 -6.07 -18.02
C ARG A 176 1.28 -4.80 -18.41
N ILE A 177 2.59 -4.91 -18.51
CA ILE A 177 3.42 -3.92 -19.21
C ILE A 177 3.16 -4.11 -20.72
N LYS A 178 2.51 -3.15 -21.34
CA LYS A 178 2.18 -3.20 -22.77
C LYS A 178 3.39 -2.72 -23.58
N LEU A 179 4.08 -3.66 -24.21
CA LEU A 179 5.17 -3.41 -25.14
C LEU A 179 4.71 -3.74 -26.55
N PHE A 180 5.05 -2.87 -27.49
CA PHE A 180 4.87 -3.12 -28.94
C PHE A 180 3.47 -3.64 -29.30
N PRO A 181 2.38 -2.85 -29.05
CA PRO A 181 1.00 -3.31 -29.25
C PRO A 181 0.70 -3.77 -30.69
N GLU A 182 1.48 -3.34 -31.66
CA GLU A 182 1.32 -3.65 -33.08
C GLU A 182 1.90 -5.01 -33.51
N ILE A 183 2.66 -5.69 -32.64
CA ILE A 183 3.26 -6.98 -32.95
C ILE A 183 2.30 -8.11 -32.53
N PRO A 184 1.98 -9.10 -33.40
CA PRO A 184 1.06 -10.20 -33.06
C PRO A 184 1.45 -11.00 -31.81
N LEU A 185 2.74 -11.13 -31.51
CA LEU A 185 3.27 -11.80 -30.31
C LEU A 185 3.24 -10.93 -29.04
N SER A 186 2.81 -9.68 -29.14
CA SER A 186 2.78 -8.69 -28.03
C SER A 186 2.11 -9.19 -26.75
N PRO A 187 0.99 -9.94 -26.75
CA PRO A 187 0.37 -10.42 -25.50
C PRO A 187 1.27 -11.37 -24.71
N VAL A 188 2.01 -12.26 -25.40
CA VAL A 188 2.93 -13.21 -24.76
C VAL A 188 4.16 -12.50 -24.23
N LEU A 189 4.77 -11.62 -25.05
CA LEU A 189 5.91 -10.80 -24.63
C LEU A 189 5.56 -9.92 -23.44
N SER A 190 4.41 -9.23 -23.49
CA SER A 190 3.93 -8.40 -22.40
C SER A 190 3.71 -9.19 -21.12
N CYS A 191 3.18 -10.42 -21.21
CA CYS A 191 3.04 -11.31 -20.07
C CYS A 191 4.41 -11.69 -19.50
N GLY A 192 5.34 -12.15 -20.33
CA GLY A 192 6.69 -12.55 -19.91
C GLY A 192 7.46 -11.40 -19.25
N VAL A 193 7.47 -10.22 -19.85
CA VAL A 193 8.12 -9.03 -19.29
C VAL A 193 7.47 -8.63 -17.96
N THR A 194 6.15 -8.72 -17.85
CA THR A 194 5.43 -8.41 -16.60
C THR A 194 5.81 -9.37 -15.48
N VAL A 195 5.88 -10.66 -15.78
CA VAL A 195 6.31 -11.69 -14.81
C VAL A 195 7.73 -11.40 -14.32
N VAL A 196 8.67 -11.19 -15.24
CA VAL A 196 10.06 -10.83 -14.90
C VAL A 196 10.12 -9.56 -14.07
N TRP A 197 9.34 -8.54 -14.42
CA TRP A 197 9.25 -7.29 -13.68
C TRP A 197 8.78 -7.51 -12.23
N ILE A 198 7.67 -8.24 -12.03
CA ILE A 198 7.14 -8.50 -10.69
C ILE A 198 8.17 -9.26 -9.84
N LEU A 199 8.77 -10.32 -10.38
CA LEU A 199 9.79 -11.09 -9.67
C LEU A 199 11.01 -10.24 -9.30
N THR A 200 11.46 -9.39 -10.23
CA THR A 200 12.60 -8.50 -10.02
C THR A 200 12.33 -7.47 -8.92
N VAL A 201 11.16 -6.81 -8.95
CA VAL A 201 10.82 -5.79 -7.96
C VAL A 201 10.57 -6.42 -6.58
N VAL A 202 9.87 -7.57 -6.51
CA VAL A 202 9.68 -8.31 -5.26
C VAL A 202 11.03 -8.67 -4.64
N SER A 203 11.94 -9.21 -5.44
CA SER A 203 13.30 -9.58 -4.97
C SER A 203 14.09 -8.35 -4.52
N ALA A 204 14.07 -7.26 -5.29
CA ALA A 204 14.81 -6.04 -4.97
C ALA A 204 14.32 -5.41 -3.66
N VAL A 205 13.01 -5.39 -3.43
CA VAL A 205 12.41 -4.84 -2.21
C VAL A 205 12.63 -5.76 -0.99
N ASN A 206 12.53 -7.08 -1.16
CA ASN A 206 12.79 -8.05 -0.11
C ASN A 206 14.25 -7.94 0.39
N ILE A 207 15.23 -7.81 -0.50
CA ILE A 207 16.63 -7.60 -0.15
C ILE A 207 16.85 -6.31 0.66
N MET A 208 16.02 -5.27 0.43
CA MET A 208 16.11 -4.01 1.17
C MET A 208 15.55 -4.08 2.60
N ASP A 209 14.93 -5.19 3.01
CA ASP A 209 14.46 -5.39 4.41
C ASP A 209 15.61 -5.83 5.35
N ASN A 210 16.76 -5.19 5.20
CA ASN A 210 17.99 -5.47 5.96
C ASN A 210 18.25 -4.49 7.10
N MET A 211 17.45 -3.42 7.26
CA MET A 211 17.52 -2.45 8.36
C MET A 211 16.13 -1.95 8.74
N ASN A 212 15.95 -1.65 10.03
CA ASN A 212 14.71 -1.13 10.58
C ASN A 212 14.21 0.11 9.82
N GLY A 213 12.98 0.08 9.33
CA GLY A 213 12.33 1.17 8.63
C GLY A 213 12.72 1.33 7.16
N LEU A 214 13.70 0.58 6.66
CA LEU A 214 14.19 0.77 5.29
C LEU A 214 13.15 0.29 4.28
N CYS A 215 12.74 -0.97 4.32
CA CYS A 215 11.77 -1.54 3.37
C CYS A 215 10.42 -0.82 3.45
N SER A 216 9.89 -0.61 4.66
CA SER A 216 8.61 0.10 4.85
C SER A 216 8.67 1.56 4.44
N GLY A 217 9.81 2.25 4.69
CA GLY A 217 10.04 3.62 4.26
C GLY A 217 10.09 3.77 2.74
N LEU A 218 10.90 2.94 2.08
CA LEU A 218 10.97 2.90 0.60
C LEU A 218 9.61 2.55 -0.01
N GLY A 219 8.91 1.58 0.57
CA GLY A 219 7.57 1.18 0.13
C GLY A 219 6.55 2.32 0.24
N ALA A 220 6.52 3.02 1.37
CA ALA A 220 5.61 4.14 1.59
C ALA A 220 5.88 5.30 0.61
N ILE A 221 7.16 5.68 0.44
CA ILE A 221 7.58 6.75 -0.47
C ILE A 221 7.26 6.37 -1.93
N GLY A 222 7.61 5.15 -2.36
CA GLY A 222 7.35 4.68 -3.71
C GLY A 222 5.86 4.61 -4.04
N ALA A 223 5.04 4.06 -3.12
CA ALA A 223 3.60 4.03 -3.28
C ALA A 223 2.98 5.44 -3.33
N ALA A 224 3.46 6.37 -2.50
CA ALA A 224 3.02 7.77 -2.54
C ALA A 224 3.37 8.45 -3.87
N ALA A 225 4.55 8.20 -4.43
CA ALA A 225 4.96 8.73 -5.73
C ALA A 225 4.07 8.18 -6.87
N PHE A 226 3.77 6.88 -6.89
CA PHE A 226 2.82 6.30 -7.85
C PHE A 226 1.40 6.86 -7.67
N GLY A 227 0.97 7.07 -6.40
CA GLY A 227 -0.30 7.70 -6.08
C GLY A 227 -0.41 9.13 -6.61
N ALA A 228 0.64 9.93 -6.44
CA ALA A 228 0.71 11.29 -6.96
C ALA A 228 0.62 11.32 -8.49
N MET A 229 1.38 10.47 -9.19
CA MET A 229 1.32 10.38 -10.66
C MET A 229 -0.06 9.95 -11.15
N ALA A 230 -0.68 8.95 -10.53
CA ALA A 230 -2.02 8.50 -10.87
C ALA A 230 -3.08 9.58 -10.60
N ALA A 231 -2.95 10.34 -9.51
CA ALA A 231 -3.83 11.44 -9.17
C ALA A 231 -3.77 12.58 -10.20
N MET A 232 -2.55 12.96 -10.62
CA MET A 232 -2.35 13.99 -11.65
C MET A 232 -2.91 13.58 -13.02
N GLN A 233 -3.03 12.28 -13.28
CA GLN A 233 -3.63 11.72 -14.51
C GLN A 233 -5.13 11.44 -14.37
N GLY A 234 -5.77 11.81 -13.25
CA GLY A 234 -7.19 11.57 -13.00
C GLY A 234 -7.56 10.09 -12.80
N GLN A 235 -6.58 9.22 -12.51
CA GLN A 235 -6.81 7.80 -12.27
C GLN A 235 -7.17 7.56 -10.79
N TYR A 236 -8.35 8.02 -10.38
CA TYR A 236 -8.78 8.12 -8.98
C TYR A 236 -8.67 6.82 -8.19
N LEU A 237 -9.08 5.68 -8.78
CA LEU A 237 -8.99 4.37 -8.13
C LEU A 237 -7.54 3.95 -7.89
N VAL A 238 -6.68 4.09 -8.91
CA VAL A 238 -5.25 3.73 -8.79
C VAL A 238 -4.55 4.62 -7.77
N ALA A 239 -4.85 5.92 -7.79
CA ALA A 239 -4.31 6.88 -6.81
C ALA A 239 -4.74 6.53 -5.38
N SER A 240 -6.02 6.20 -5.17
CA SER A 240 -6.53 5.79 -3.86
C SER A 240 -5.88 4.50 -3.36
N LEU A 241 -5.71 3.49 -4.22
CA LEU A 241 -5.03 2.24 -3.88
C LEU A 241 -3.54 2.44 -3.55
N ALA A 242 -2.86 3.29 -4.31
CA ALA A 242 -1.47 3.61 -4.06
C ALA A 242 -1.28 4.38 -2.73
N LEU A 243 -2.15 5.36 -2.45
CA LEU A 243 -2.13 6.10 -1.20
C LEU A 243 -2.56 5.23 0.00
N LEU A 244 -3.47 4.27 -0.19
CA LEU A 244 -3.79 3.27 0.81
C LEU A 244 -2.54 2.43 1.14
N ALA A 245 -1.83 1.92 0.13
CA ALA A 245 -0.59 1.17 0.33
C ALA A 245 0.50 2.02 1.03
N ALA A 246 0.66 3.29 0.64
CA ALA A 246 1.55 4.22 1.32
C ALA A 246 1.17 4.42 2.78
N GLY A 247 -0.13 4.57 3.07
CA GLY A 247 -0.68 4.72 4.41
C GLY A 247 -0.41 3.50 5.30
N THR A 248 -0.63 2.28 4.78
CA THR A 248 -0.38 1.05 5.56
C THR A 248 1.07 0.93 6.01
N LEU A 249 2.00 1.21 5.10
CA LEU A 249 3.44 1.16 5.40
C LEU A 249 3.88 2.30 6.32
N ALA A 250 3.33 3.50 6.15
CA ALA A 250 3.55 4.62 7.06
C ALA A 250 3.00 4.34 8.46
N GLY A 251 1.85 3.66 8.58
CA GLY A 251 1.28 3.24 9.86
C GLY A 251 2.10 2.17 10.59
N PHE A 252 2.85 1.34 9.86
CA PHE A 252 3.78 0.36 10.42
C PHE A 252 5.10 1.01 10.89
N LEU A 253 5.57 2.04 10.19
CA LEU A 253 6.91 2.62 10.37
C LEU A 253 7.24 3.01 11.83
N PRO A 254 6.35 3.63 12.65
CA PRO A 254 6.64 3.98 14.04
C PRO A 254 6.97 2.78 14.95
N PHE A 255 6.55 1.58 14.57
CA PHE A 255 6.80 0.35 15.33
C PHE A 255 8.07 -0.37 14.88
N ASN A 256 8.65 0.05 13.77
CA ASN A 256 9.83 -0.56 13.18
C ASN A 256 11.06 0.37 13.21
N TYR A 257 10.88 1.69 13.18
CA TYR A 257 11.96 2.67 13.13
C TYR A 257 11.87 3.70 14.26
N PRO A 258 12.98 4.13 14.85
CA PRO A 258 14.37 3.67 14.64
C PRO A 258 14.68 2.34 15.35
N LYS A 259 13.95 2.02 16.42
CA LYS A 259 14.06 0.79 17.19
C LYS A 259 12.84 -0.08 16.96
N ALA A 260 13.06 -1.27 16.40
CA ALA A 260 11.95 -2.15 16.09
C ALA A 260 11.31 -2.75 17.35
N SER A 261 9.98 -2.70 17.41
CA SER A 261 9.12 -3.44 18.32
C SER A 261 8.35 -4.56 17.60
N ALA A 262 8.39 -4.52 16.26
CA ALA A 262 7.94 -5.55 15.35
C ALA A 262 8.78 -5.46 14.06
N PHE A 263 9.08 -6.60 13.45
CA PHE A 263 9.68 -6.66 12.13
C PHE A 263 8.62 -6.81 11.04
N LEU A 264 8.98 -6.35 9.84
CA LEU A 264 8.12 -6.47 8.66
C LEU A 264 8.00 -7.94 8.24
N GLY A 265 9.11 -8.66 8.28
CA GLY A 265 9.24 -10.05 7.88
C GLY A 265 9.17 -10.27 6.36
N ASP A 266 9.41 -11.50 5.93
CA ASP A 266 9.28 -11.87 4.53
C ASP A 266 7.84 -11.74 4.04
N SER A 267 6.86 -11.93 4.91
CA SER A 267 5.45 -11.67 4.65
C SER A 267 5.18 -10.22 4.24
N GLY A 268 5.80 -9.26 4.92
CA GLY A 268 5.60 -7.84 4.62
C GLY A 268 6.47 -7.31 3.49
N SER A 269 7.72 -7.77 3.37
CA SER A 269 8.62 -7.34 2.30
C SER A 269 8.18 -7.85 0.92
N HIS A 270 7.71 -9.11 0.83
CA HIS A 270 7.09 -9.65 -0.39
C HIS A 270 5.82 -8.89 -0.78
N LEU A 271 4.94 -8.61 0.20
CA LEU A 271 3.75 -7.80 -0.05
C LEU A 271 4.12 -6.41 -0.56
N THR A 272 5.08 -5.73 0.08
CA THR A 272 5.53 -4.39 -0.30
C THR A 272 6.11 -4.38 -1.72
N GLY A 273 6.98 -5.34 -2.03
CA GLY A 273 7.55 -5.48 -3.37
C GLY A 273 6.50 -5.75 -4.44
N PHE A 274 5.54 -6.62 -4.13
CA PHE A 274 4.43 -6.93 -5.02
C PHE A 274 3.54 -5.72 -5.28
N LEU A 275 3.15 -4.99 -4.24
CA LEU A 275 2.35 -3.77 -4.38
C LEU A 275 3.07 -2.72 -5.22
N LEU A 276 4.36 -2.48 -4.97
CA LEU A 276 5.14 -1.53 -5.76
C LEU A 276 5.28 -1.98 -7.22
N ALA A 277 5.50 -3.28 -7.48
CA ALA A 277 5.58 -3.82 -8.84
C ALA A 277 4.28 -3.60 -9.62
N VAL A 278 3.14 -3.84 -8.98
CA VAL A 278 1.82 -3.65 -9.58
C VAL A 278 1.50 -2.17 -9.76
N LEU A 279 1.75 -1.34 -8.74
CA LEU A 279 1.55 0.11 -8.82
C LEU A 279 2.42 0.76 -9.90
N ALA A 280 3.56 0.19 -10.23
CA ALA A 280 4.41 0.62 -11.33
C ALA A 280 3.82 0.31 -12.73
N ILE A 281 2.82 -0.59 -12.81
CA ILE A 281 2.18 -1.01 -14.08
C ILE A 281 0.83 -0.32 -14.27
N LEU A 282 0.07 -0.10 -13.18
CA LEU A 282 -1.32 0.36 -13.24
C LEU A 282 -1.51 1.78 -13.81
N PRO A 283 -0.67 2.78 -13.52
CA PRO A 283 -0.80 4.11 -14.11
C PRO A 283 -0.47 4.10 -15.60
N HIS A 284 -1.21 4.90 -16.37
CA HIS A 284 -0.91 5.10 -17.79
C HIS A 284 0.15 6.19 -17.95
N PHE A 285 1.42 5.80 -17.96
CA PHE A 285 2.54 6.75 -18.08
C PHE A 285 2.64 7.39 -19.48
N TYR A 286 2.09 6.74 -20.50
CA TYR A 286 2.05 7.22 -21.88
C TYR A 286 0.64 7.07 -22.45
N SER A 287 0.14 8.09 -23.12
CA SER A 287 -1.09 8.03 -23.90
C SER A 287 -0.95 8.92 -25.15
N ALA A 288 -1.74 8.63 -26.18
CA ALA A 288 -1.78 9.46 -27.40
C ALA A 288 -2.21 10.91 -27.10
N GLN A 289 -3.02 11.10 -26.04
CA GLN A 289 -3.47 12.41 -25.56
C GLN A 289 -2.39 13.16 -24.76
N ASN A 290 -1.41 12.42 -24.20
CA ASN A 290 -0.28 12.98 -23.45
C ASN A 290 1.01 12.21 -23.81
N PRO A 291 1.60 12.46 -24.99
CA PRO A 291 2.75 11.73 -25.48
C PRO A 291 4.04 12.21 -24.80
N ARG A 292 4.38 11.59 -23.65
CA ARG A 292 5.62 11.87 -22.91
C ARG A 292 6.51 10.65 -22.92
N PRO A 293 7.45 10.53 -23.86
CA PRO A 293 8.32 9.34 -23.95
C PRO A 293 9.12 9.08 -22.67
N LEU A 294 9.59 10.13 -21.98
CA LEU A 294 10.34 10.00 -20.73
C LEU A 294 9.50 9.55 -19.53
N ALA A 295 8.19 9.74 -19.56
CA ALA A 295 7.29 9.25 -18.50
C ALA A 295 7.31 7.72 -18.37
N VAL A 296 7.68 7.01 -19.42
CA VAL A 296 7.86 5.54 -19.40
C VAL A 296 9.00 5.12 -18.45
N LEU A 297 9.94 6.02 -18.17
CA LEU A 297 11.02 5.79 -17.22
C LEU A 297 10.61 6.05 -15.76
N ALA A 298 9.46 6.66 -15.51
CA ALA A 298 9.02 7.02 -14.16
C ALA A 298 8.98 5.81 -13.18
N PRO A 299 8.48 4.61 -13.55
CA PRO A 299 8.53 3.46 -12.66
C PRO A 299 9.96 3.05 -12.27
N LEU A 300 10.90 3.11 -13.21
CA LEU A 300 12.31 2.80 -12.96
C LEU A 300 12.94 3.83 -12.04
N LEU A 301 12.58 5.11 -12.17
CA LEU A 301 13.06 6.17 -11.28
C LEU A 301 12.49 6.00 -9.86
N VAL A 302 11.19 5.76 -9.71
CA VAL A 302 10.60 5.48 -8.38
C VAL A 302 11.30 4.30 -7.71
N LEU A 303 11.64 3.27 -8.44
CA LEU A 303 12.27 2.06 -7.93
C LEU A 303 13.81 2.06 -8.07
N ALA A 304 14.41 3.22 -8.41
CA ALA A 304 15.84 3.31 -8.71
C ALA A 304 16.73 2.84 -7.55
N VAL A 305 16.35 3.13 -6.30
CA VAL A 305 17.12 2.73 -5.12
C VAL A 305 17.13 1.22 -4.93
N PRO A 306 15.97 0.53 -4.78
CA PRO A 306 15.98 -0.92 -4.58
C PRO A 306 16.53 -1.68 -5.79
N LEU A 307 16.19 -1.29 -7.02
CA LEU A 307 16.73 -1.93 -8.23
C LEU A 307 18.24 -1.69 -8.39
N GLY A 308 18.68 -0.46 -8.14
CA GLY A 308 20.11 -0.10 -8.23
C GLY A 308 20.96 -0.82 -7.18
N ASP A 309 20.48 -0.94 -5.95
CA ASP A 309 21.17 -1.70 -4.90
C ASP A 309 21.27 -3.18 -5.28
N MET A 310 20.18 -3.80 -5.73
CA MET A 310 20.19 -5.18 -6.18
C MET A 310 21.19 -5.42 -7.30
N VAL A 311 21.17 -4.59 -8.35
CA VAL A 311 22.11 -4.70 -9.49
C VAL A 311 23.56 -4.52 -9.02
N CYS A 312 23.82 -3.54 -8.16
CA CYS A 312 25.13 -3.28 -7.61
C CYS A 312 25.68 -4.49 -6.82
N VAL A 313 24.86 -5.06 -5.94
CA VAL A 313 25.24 -6.23 -5.13
C VAL A 313 25.46 -7.46 -6.01
N MET A 314 24.57 -7.74 -6.98
CA MET A 314 24.77 -8.83 -7.94
C MET A 314 26.06 -8.68 -8.73
N TRP A 315 26.39 -7.45 -9.17
CA TRP A 315 27.64 -7.15 -9.86
C TRP A 315 28.88 -7.40 -8.98
N ILE A 316 28.84 -6.98 -7.70
CA ILE A 316 29.93 -7.20 -6.74
C ILE A 316 30.15 -8.72 -6.51
N ARG A 317 29.07 -9.48 -6.33
CA ARG A 317 29.12 -10.93 -6.14
C ARG A 317 29.72 -11.63 -7.37
N TRP A 318 29.22 -11.27 -8.55
CA TRP A 318 29.73 -11.83 -9.81
C TRP A 318 31.22 -11.57 -9.98
N ARG A 319 31.69 -10.34 -9.72
CA ARG A 319 33.12 -10.02 -9.79
C ARG A 319 33.95 -10.76 -8.75
N ALA A 320 33.38 -11.11 -7.62
CA ALA A 320 34.03 -11.88 -6.57
C ALA A 320 33.97 -13.40 -6.79
N GLY A 321 33.42 -13.89 -7.92
CA GLY A 321 33.23 -15.31 -8.22
C GLY A 321 32.22 -16.00 -7.29
N LYS A 322 31.32 -15.24 -6.64
CA LYS A 322 30.30 -15.76 -5.74
C LYS A 322 28.95 -15.93 -6.44
N PRO A 323 28.14 -16.90 -6.00
CA PRO A 323 26.77 -17.01 -6.50
C PRO A 323 25.97 -15.70 -6.25
N VAL A 324 25.22 -15.24 -7.26
CA VAL A 324 24.46 -13.97 -7.17
C VAL A 324 23.32 -14.03 -6.16
N TRP A 325 22.86 -15.21 -5.78
CA TRP A 325 21.78 -15.45 -4.80
C TRP A 325 22.26 -15.61 -3.36
N GLU A 326 23.56 -15.63 -3.11
CA GLU A 326 24.11 -15.74 -1.75
C GLU A 326 23.98 -14.41 -1.02
N GLY A 327 23.44 -14.43 0.23
CA GLY A 327 23.31 -13.23 1.07
C GLY A 327 24.67 -12.66 1.45
N ASP A 328 24.82 -11.32 1.44
CA ASP A 328 26.02 -10.64 1.88
C ASP A 328 25.72 -9.29 2.56
N THR A 329 26.75 -8.56 2.96
CA THR A 329 26.65 -7.24 3.61
C THR A 329 27.09 -6.09 2.69
N ASN A 330 27.03 -6.27 1.36
CA ASN A 330 27.47 -5.25 0.39
C ASN A 330 26.38 -4.28 -0.04
N HIS A 331 25.18 -4.37 0.57
CA HIS A 331 24.07 -3.46 0.33
C HIS A 331 24.42 -2.02 0.66
N LEU A 332 23.79 -1.07 -0.03
CA LEU A 332 23.99 0.38 0.18
C LEU A 332 23.85 0.76 1.66
N SER A 333 22.88 0.20 2.37
CA SER A 333 22.66 0.41 3.79
C SER A 333 23.88 0.03 4.64
N HIS A 334 24.45 -1.16 4.42
CA HIS A 334 25.63 -1.61 5.13
C HIS A 334 26.90 -0.85 4.74
N ARG A 335 26.99 -0.41 3.48
CA ARG A 335 28.11 0.43 3.01
C ARG A 335 28.11 1.79 3.67
N LEU A 336 26.95 2.44 3.83
CA LEU A 336 26.81 3.71 4.54
C LEU A 336 27.22 3.58 6.02
N VAL A 337 26.85 2.47 6.67
CA VAL A 337 27.27 2.21 8.06
C VAL A 337 28.79 2.00 8.14
N ARG A 338 29.41 1.30 7.19
CA ARG A 338 30.88 1.18 7.13
C ARG A 338 31.59 2.52 6.90
N LEU A 339 30.92 3.50 6.30
CA LEU A 339 31.41 4.87 6.13
C LEU A 339 31.22 5.73 7.41
N GLY A 340 30.72 5.16 8.52
CA GLY A 340 30.61 5.82 9.81
C GLY A 340 29.22 6.37 10.16
N LEU A 341 28.21 6.17 9.34
CA LEU A 341 26.85 6.57 9.68
C LEU A 341 26.24 5.59 10.69
N GLY A 342 25.44 6.09 11.63
CA GLY A 342 24.54 5.24 12.42
C GLY A 342 23.47 4.60 11.54
N LYS A 343 22.95 3.41 11.92
CA LYS A 343 21.88 2.72 11.16
C LYS A 343 20.68 3.61 10.84
N PRO A 344 20.10 4.36 11.81
CA PRO A 344 18.99 5.26 11.50
C PRO A 344 19.39 6.35 10.49
N GLN A 345 20.61 6.88 10.59
CA GLN A 345 21.08 7.88 9.64
C GLN A 345 21.25 7.31 8.22
N ALA A 346 21.77 6.09 8.09
CA ALA A 346 21.87 5.41 6.80
C ALA A 346 20.49 5.22 6.16
N VAL A 347 19.50 4.78 6.93
CA VAL A 347 18.11 4.66 6.48
C VAL A 347 17.54 6.02 6.04
N ALA A 348 17.73 7.06 6.84
CA ALA A 348 17.27 8.42 6.50
C ALA A 348 17.90 8.94 5.18
N VAL A 349 19.20 8.74 4.99
CA VAL A 349 19.90 9.10 3.73
C VAL A 349 19.32 8.35 2.54
N ILE A 350 19.10 7.04 2.66
CA ILE A 350 18.54 6.22 1.58
C ILE A 350 17.10 6.64 1.27
N CYS A 351 16.27 6.87 2.29
CA CYS A 351 14.89 7.35 2.09
C CYS A 351 14.85 8.74 1.46
N THR A 352 15.79 9.64 1.82
CA THR A 352 15.91 10.97 1.19
C THR A 352 16.28 10.84 -0.29
N LEU A 353 17.25 10.00 -0.62
CA LEU A 353 17.61 9.71 -2.00
C LEU A 353 16.44 9.14 -2.80
N HIS A 354 15.71 8.17 -2.21
CA HIS A 354 14.53 7.58 -2.82
C HIS A 354 13.41 8.60 -3.04
N THR A 355 13.20 9.52 -2.09
CA THR A 355 12.27 10.64 -2.23
C THR A 355 12.65 11.57 -3.38
N ALA A 356 13.94 11.87 -3.54
CA ALA A 356 14.42 12.69 -4.65
C ALA A 356 14.15 12.04 -6.02
N PHE A 357 14.41 10.73 -6.15
CA PHE A 357 14.07 9.98 -7.37
C PHE A 357 12.56 9.90 -7.60
N GLY A 358 11.77 9.69 -6.53
CA GLY A 358 10.31 9.70 -6.58
C GLY A 358 9.76 11.06 -7.03
N ALA A 359 10.29 12.17 -6.51
CA ALA A 359 9.92 13.53 -6.90
C ALA A 359 10.26 13.81 -8.38
N LEU A 360 11.46 13.39 -8.83
CA LEU A 360 11.85 13.47 -10.23
C LEU A 360 10.90 12.66 -11.13
N ALA A 361 10.53 11.44 -10.71
CA ALA A 361 9.60 10.60 -11.43
C ALA A 361 8.19 11.26 -11.54
N VAL A 362 7.70 11.86 -10.45
CA VAL A 362 6.44 12.60 -10.44
C VAL A 362 6.51 13.82 -11.37
N TRP A 363 7.61 14.54 -11.37
CA TRP A 363 7.82 15.68 -12.27
C TRP A 363 7.81 15.25 -13.75
N LEU A 364 8.50 14.17 -14.09
CA LEU A 364 8.55 13.64 -15.46
C LEU A 364 7.22 12.99 -15.88
N GLY A 365 6.57 12.27 -14.99
CA GLY A 365 5.35 11.49 -15.28
C GLY A 365 4.05 12.27 -15.11
N GLY A 366 4.02 13.28 -14.24
CA GLY A 366 2.82 14.00 -13.84
C GLY A 366 2.63 15.38 -14.45
N GLY A 367 3.61 15.95 -15.13
CA GLY A 367 3.54 17.32 -15.67
C GLY A 367 2.42 17.51 -16.71
N ARG A 368 1.66 18.60 -16.58
CA ARG A 368 0.65 19.08 -17.55
C ARG A 368 1.30 19.58 -18.81
#